data_087a88f030494f8290ca8dac57790772
#
_entry.id   087a88f030494f8290ca8dac57790772
#
_cell.length_a   1.000
_cell.length_b   1.000
_cell.length_c   1.000
_cell.angle_alpha   90.00
_cell.angle_beta   90.00
_cell.angle_gamma   90.00
#
_symmetry.space_group_name_H-M   'P 1'
#
loop_
_entity.id
_entity.type
_entity.pdbx_description
1 polymer ?
#
loop_
_entity_poly.entity_id
_entity_poly.type
_entity_poly.pdbx_seq_one_letter_code
_entity_poly.pdbx_strand_id
1 'polypeptide(L)'
;TDEIAIALVIQFLRLFMSHEDVQLYEVRFLNAAPKNIRVYEQYFQCPVRFSQPRTELFIPITEIHKPLSSADHTLQQLLVQQAQALLEQLPNSTQLDQRLQHSILTGLQKNQYQIEYIAAQLGLSVRQLQRHLQQQNTTFQERVQQVRFMLATEYLKDPHLSLQEIALLLCYSEQSAFQRAFKHWTKQTPQQWRDQFLNKE
;
A
#
# COMPACT_ATOMS: atom_id res chain seq x y z
N THR A 1 5.61 12.18 -24.61
CA THR A 1 5.88 11.00 -25.46
C THR A 1 6.27 9.83 -24.55
N ASP A 2 5.85 8.64 -24.92
CA ASP A 2 6.04 7.38 -24.13
C ASP A 2 7.53 7.12 -23.82
N GLU A 3 8.42 7.52 -24.71
CA GLU A 3 9.87 7.41 -24.57
C GLU A 3 10.39 8.15 -23.34
N ILE A 4 9.90 9.37 -23.11
CA ILE A 4 10.27 10.18 -21.94
C ILE A 4 9.72 9.53 -20.66
N ALA A 5 8.49 9.02 -20.70
CA ALA A 5 7.88 8.36 -19.56
C ALA A 5 8.67 7.10 -19.14
N ILE A 6 9.06 6.25 -20.10
CA ILE A 6 9.89 5.07 -19.84
C ILE A 6 11.28 5.48 -19.33
N ALA A 7 11.89 6.51 -19.92
CA ALA A 7 13.20 7.00 -19.47
C ALA A 7 13.14 7.51 -18.02
N LEU A 8 12.09 8.25 -17.65
CA LEU A 8 11.87 8.72 -16.28
C LEU A 8 11.64 7.57 -15.29
N VAL A 9 10.84 6.57 -15.66
CA VAL A 9 10.63 5.37 -14.83
C VAL A 9 11.95 4.66 -14.56
N ILE A 10 12.78 4.48 -15.60
CA ILE A 10 14.08 3.82 -15.44
C ILE A 10 15.04 4.66 -14.59
N GLN A 11 15.05 5.97 -14.78
CA GLN A 11 15.88 6.87 -13.98
C GLN A 11 15.44 6.87 -12.50
N PHE A 12 14.13 6.82 -12.26
CA PHE A 12 13.56 6.65 -10.92
C PHE A 12 13.99 5.30 -10.30
N LEU A 13 13.88 4.20 -11.04
CA LEU A 13 14.31 2.88 -10.57
C LEU A 13 15.81 2.87 -10.23
N ARG A 14 16.66 3.45 -11.08
CA ARG A 14 18.11 3.56 -10.83
C ARG A 14 18.40 4.40 -9.58
N LEU A 15 17.68 5.50 -9.38
CA LEU A 15 17.83 6.36 -8.21
C LEU A 15 17.44 5.64 -6.92
N PHE A 16 16.32 4.91 -6.91
CA PHE A 16 15.83 4.20 -5.73
C PHE A 16 16.60 2.92 -5.42
N MET A 17 17.05 2.21 -6.43
CA MET A 17 17.80 0.95 -6.25
C MET A 17 19.29 1.18 -5.94
N SER A 18 19.74 2.45 -5.86
CA SER A 18 21.13 2.86 -5.54
C SER A 18 22.23 2.11 -6.30
N HIS A 19 21.89 1.52 -7.44
CA HIS A 19 22.82 0.82 -8.29
C HIS A 19 22.70 1.34 -9.72
N GLU A 20 23.84 1.67 -10.30
CA GLU A 20 23.95 2.08 -11.70
C GLU A 20 23.49 0.99 -12.68
N ASP A 21 23.29 -0.24 -12.20
CA ASP A 21 23.05 -1.44 -12.99
C ASP A 21 21.69 -2.11 -12.73
N VAL A 22 20.58 -1.38 -12.87
CA VAL A 22 19.28 -2.04 -13.05
C VAL A 22 19.30 -2.69 -14.43
N GLN A 23 19.49 -4.01 -14.49
CA GLN A 23 19.49 -4.76 -15.74
C GLN A 23 18.05 -4.88 -16.24
N LEU A 24 17.80 -4.26 -17.40
CA LEU A 24 16.53 -4.39 -18.11
C LEU A 24 16.62 -5.59 -19.06
N TYR A 25 15.50 -6.30 -19.19
CA TYR A 25 15.44 -7.41 -20.15
C TYR A 25 15.15 -6.92 -21.57
N GLU A 26 14.14 -6.07 -21.75
CA GLU A 26 13.70 -5.53 -23.05
C GLU A 26 12.83 -4.29 -22.81
N VAL A 27 12.90 -3.33 -23.75
CA VAL A 27 11.96 -2.21 -23.84
C VAL A 27 11.21 -2.29 -25.17
N ARG A 28 9.90 -2.14 -25.14
CA ARG A 28 9.04 -2.10 -26.31
C ARG A 28 8.35 -0.77 -26.42
N PHE A 29 8.30 -0.22 -27.64
CA PHE A 29 7.61 1.01 -27.94
C PHE A 29 6.51 0.80 -28.98
N LEU A 30 5.34 1.39 -28.77
CA LEU A 30 4.25 1.45 -29.72
C LEU A 30 4.67 2.22 -30.99
N ASN A 31 5.50 3.26 -30.82
CA ASN A 31 5.92 4.15 -31.89
C ASN A 31 6.75 3.45 -32.96
N ALA A 32 6.75 4.03 -34.19
CA ALA A 32 7.61 3.58 -35.26
C ALA A 32 9.10 3.76 -34.92
N ALA A 33 9.95 2.90 -35.49
CA ALA A 33 11.38 2.93 -35.24
C ALA A 33 12.00 4.27 -35.69
N PRO A 34 12.79 4.93 -34.85
CA PRO A 34 13.54 6.13 -35.23
C PRO A 34 14.67 5.78 -36.20
N LYS A 35 15.23 6.79 -36.85
CA LYS A 35 16.35 6.62 -37.79
C LYS A 35 17.61 5.98 -37.16
N ASN A 36 17.80 6.16 -35.86
CA ASN A 36 18.94 5.64 -35.14
C ASN A 36 18.50 4.91 -33.85
N ILE A 37 18.30 3.60 -33.94
CA ILE A 37 17.91 2.74 -32.83
C ILE A 37 19.03 2.57 -31.80
N ARG A 38 20.31 2.64 -32.23
CA ARG A 38 21.48 2.41 -31.37
C ARG A 38 21.52 3.38 -30.16
N VAL A 39 21.03 4.59 -30.32
CA VAL A 39 20.97 5.58 -29.24
C VAL A 39 20.07 5.08 -28.10
N TYR A 40 18.97 4.43 -28.43
CA TYR A 40 18.03 3.85 -27.44
C TYR A 40 18.65 2.63 -26.76
N GLU A 41 19.27 1.73 -27.51
CA GLU A 41 19.93 0.54 -26.95
C GLU A 41 21.08 0.93 -26.01
N GLN A 42 21.84 1.98 -26.37
CA GLN A 42 22.91 2.52 -25.52
C GLN A 42 22.36 3.18 -24.23
N TYR A 43 21.23 3.89 -24.33
CA TYR A 43 20.62 4.54 -23.16
C TYR A 43 19.97 3.52 -22.22
N PHE A 44 19.21 2.58 -22.77
CA PHE A 44 18.47 1.58 -21.98
C PHE A 44 19.34 0.38 -21.58
N GLN A 45 20.47 0.18 -22.24
CA GLN A 45 21.40 -0.95 -22.04
C GLN A 45 20.71 -2.32 -22.18
N CYS A 46 19.69 -2.41 -23.04
CA CYS A 46 18.95 -3.62 -23.34
C CYS A 46 18.40 -3.58 -24.78
N PRO A 47 17.93 -4.70 -25.34
CA PRO A 47 17.23 -4.72 -26.60
C PRO A 47 16.00 -3.80 -26.61
N VAL A 48 15.86 -3.00 -27.67
CA VAL A 48 14.73 -2.08 -27.84
C VAL A 48 13.96 -2.44 -29.11
N ARG A 49 12.64 -2.66 -28.99
CA ARG A 49 11.76 -2.98 -30.11
C ARG A 49 10.74 -1.88 -30.33
N PHE A 50 10.57 -1.48 -31.57
CA PHE A 50 9.57 -0.49 -31.99
C PHE A 50 8.41 -1.14 -32.75
N SER A 51 7.36 -0.38 -33.02
CA SER A 51 6.15 -0.83 -33.71
C SER A 51 5.48 -2.04 -33.02
N GLN A 52 5.46 -2.03 -31.70
CA GLN A 52 4.83 -3.06 -30.89
C GLN A 52 3.38 -2.66 -30.55
N PRO A 53 2.50 -3.61 -30.17
CA PRO A 53 1.11 -3.32 -29.85
C PRO A 53 0.91 -2.30 -28.73
N ARG A 54 1.87 -2.19 -27.82
CA ARG A 54 1.90 -1.25 -26.69
C ARG A 54 3.31 -0.98 -26.21
N THR A 55 3.46 0.13 -25.46
CA THR A 55 4.74 0.45 -24.80
C THR A 55 4.85 -0.36 -23.51
N GLU A 56 5.94 -1.12 -23.37
CA GLU A 56 6.18 -2.05 -22.25
C GLU A 56 7.65 -2.02 -21.83
N LEU A 57 7.87 -2.19 -20.52
CA LEU A 57 9.18 -2.35 -19.91
C LEU A 57 9.25 -3.73 -19.24
N PHE A 58 10.25 -4.52 -19.62
CA PHE A 58 10.49 -5.84 -19.05
C PHE A 58 11.70 -5.79 -18.11
N ILE A 59 11.46 -6.14 -16.85
CA ILE A 59 12.47 -6.19 -15.79
C ILE A 59 12.58 -7.63 -15.31
N PRO A 60 13.78 -8.22 -15.20
CA PRO A 60 13.95 -9.55 -14.63
C PRO A 60 13.41 -9.60 -13.20
N ILE A 61 12.71 -10.67 -12.85
CA ILE A 61 12.15 -10.84 -11.50
C ILE A 61 13.25 -10.85 -10.42
N THR A 62 14.46 -11.26 -10.78
CA THR A 62 15.65 -11.23 -9.91
C THR A 62 16.02 -9.81 -9.50
N GLU A 63 15.79 -8.80 -10.36
CA GLU A 63 16.05 -7.40 -10.04
C GLU A 63 15.01 -6.87 -9.03
N ILE A 64 13.75 -7.29 -9.15
CA ILE A 64 12.66 -6.87 -8.26
C ILE A 64 12.86 -7.41 -6.84
N HIS A 65 13.52 -8.54 -6.69
CA HIS A 65 13.80 -9.16 -5.40
C HIS A 65 15.13 -8.71 -4.75
N LYS A 66 15.92 -7.88 -5.44
CA LYS A 66 17.12 -7.31 -4.81
C LYS A 66 16.72 -6.39 -3.66
N PRO A 67 17.33 -6.53 -2.48
CA PRO A 67 17.09 -5.58 -1.39
C PRO A 67 17.50 -4.19 -1.87
N LEU A 68 16.63 -3.20 -1.63
CA LEU A 68 16.95 -1.80 -1.88
C LEU A 68 18.12 -1.41 -0.96
N SER A 69 19.27 -1.11 -1.51
CA SER A 69 20.43 -0.64 -0.73
C SER A 69 20.19 0.75 -0.12
N SER A 70 19.25 1.51 -0.67
CA SER A 70 18.74 2.77 -0.14
C SER A 70 17.55 2.60 0.82
N ALA A 71 17.08 1.37 1.03
CA ALA A 71 16.21 1.10 2.18
C ALA A 71 17.06 1.39 3.42
N ASP A 72 17.04 2.66 3.84
CA ASP A 72 17.67 3.06 5.08
C ASP A 72 16.93 2.33 6.19
N HIS A 73 17.47 1.18 6.56
CA HIS A 73 16.98 0.35 7.67
C HIS A 73 16.87 1.20 8.95
N THR A 74 17.72 2.21 9.06
CA THR A 74 17.72 3.17 10.16
C THR A 74 16.50 4.09 10.06
N LEU A 75 16.19 4.60 8.87
CA LEU A 75 14.99 5.42 8.65
C LEU A 75 13.70 4.59 8.82
N GLN A 76 13.68 3.37 8.29
CA GLN A 76 12.57 2.45 8.50
C GLN A 76 12.38 2.12 9.98
N GLN A 77 13.45 1.81 10.71
CA GLN A 77 13.41 1.58 12.15
C GLN A 77 12.99 2.84 12.92
N LEU A 78 13.46 4.01 12.53
CA LEU A 78 13.09 5.29 13.13
C LEU A 78 11.61 5.62 12.91
N LEU A 79 11.09 5.39 11.69
CA LEU A 79 9.67 5.57 11.38
C LEU A 79 8.80 4.56 12.13
N VAL A 80 9.23 3.31 12.24
CA VAL A 80 8.55 2.29 13.05
C VAL A 80 8.59 2.66 14.53
N GLN A 81 9.73 3.13 15.06
CA GLN A 81 9.84 3.60 16.44
C GLN A 81 9.00 4.84 16.71
N GLN A 82 8.95 5.81 15.79
CA GLN A 82 8.09 6.98 15.93
C GLN A 82 6.60 6.60 15.87
N ALA A 83 6.21 5.68 14.98
CA ALA A 83 4.85 5.17 14.94
C ALA A 83 4.50 4.41 16.22
N GLN A 84 5.41 3.61 16.76
CA GLN A 84 5.25 2.94 18.05
C GLN A 84 5.16 3.92 19.22
N ALA A 85 6.02 4.95 19.27
CA ALA A 85 5.98 5.98 20.31
C ALA A 85 4.69 6.80 20.26
N LEU A 86 4.14 7.08 19.08
CA LEU A 86 2.84 7.72 18.91
C LEU A 86 1.69 6.81 19.38
N LEU A 87 1.79 5.51 19.14
CA LEU A 87 0.83 4.51 19.63
C LEU A 87 0.88 4.36 21.15
N GLU A 88 2.07 4.48 21.77
CA GLU A 88 2.26 4.43 23.22
C GLU A 88 1.71 5.66 23.95
N GLN A 89 1.61 6.80 23.27
CA GLN A 89 1.02 8.04 23.82
C GLN A 89 -0.53 8.02 23.83
N LEU A 90 -1.16 7.00 23.22
CA LEU A 90 -2.61 6.84 23.30
C LEU A 90 -2.99 6.32 24.70
N PRO A 91 -3.79 7.07 25.46
CA PRO A 91 -4.17 6.64 26.81
C PRO A 91 -4.93 5.31 26.76
N ASN A 92 -4.46 4.32 27.52
CA ASN A 92 -5.07 3.01 27.78
C ASN A 92 -4.90 1.89 26.73
N SER A 93 -3.94 1.93 25.80
CA SER A 93 -3.66 0.74 24.99
C SER A 93 -2.66 -0.18 25.71
N THR A 94 -3.06 -1.42 25.99
CA THR A 94 -2.12 -2.44 26.45
C THR A 94 -1.18 -2.84 25.29
N GLN A 95 -0.01 -3.36 25.60
CA GLN A 95 0.92 -3.84 24.56
C GLN A 95 0.26 -4.88 23.63
N LEU A 96 -0.71 -5.64 24.14
CA LEU A 96 -1.49 -6.60 23.33
C LEU A 96 -2.43 -5.88 22.35
N ASP A 97 -3.05 -4.77 22.74
CA ASP A 97 -3.97 -4.01 21.87
C ASP A 97 -3.22 -3.38 20.69
N GLN A 98 -2.02 -2.86 20.93
CA GLN A 98 -1.16 -2.33 19.86
C GLN A 98 -0.76 -3.44 18.87
N ARG A 99 -0.35 -4.59 19.38
CA ARG A 99 -0.04 -5.77 18.55
C ARG A 99 -1.26 -6.26 17.79
N LEU A 100 -2.44 -6.26 18.39
CA LEU A 100 -3.69 -6.62 17.74
C LEU A 100 -4.02 -5.66 16.60
N GLN A 101 -3.95 -4.36 16.85
CA GLN A 101 -4.20 -3.33 15.83
C GLN A 101 -3.24 -3.48 14.65
N HIS A 102 -1.95 -3.66 14.90
CA HIS A 102 -0.94 -3.89 13.87
C HIS A 102 -1.20 -5.18 13.08
N SER A 103 -1.56 -6.27 13.77
CA SER A 103 -1.87 -7.55 13.12
C SER A 103 -3.12 -7.46 12.24
N ILE A 104 -4.16 -6.73 12.67
CA ILE A 104 -5.35 -6.49 11.86
C ILE A 104 -4.99 -5.65 10.62
N LEU A 105 -4.21 -4.57 10.77
CA LEU A 105 -3.77 -3.72 9.67
C LEU A 105 -3.01 -4.54 8.61
N THR A 106 -2.00 -5.30 9.03
CA THR A 106 -1.23 -6.18 8.15
C THR A 106 -2.10 -7.27 7.53
N GLY A 107 -3.05 -7.82 8.32
CA GLY A 107 -4.00 -8.81 7.86
C GLY A 107 -4.94 -8.29 6.77
N LEU A 108 -5.43 -7.06 6.88
CA LEU A 108 -6.24 -6.41 5.84
C LEU A 108 -5.45 -6.25 4.54
N GLN A 109 -4.20 -5.80 4.60
CA GLN A 109 -3.33 -5.66 3.41
C GLN A 109 -3.11 -7.00 2.68
N LYS A 110 -3.10 -8.12 3.42
CA LYS A 110 -2.92 -9.48 2.88
C LYS A 110 -4.23 -10.22 2.62
N ASN A 111 -5.38 -9.59 2.86
CA ASN A 111 -6.70 -10.21 2.86
C ASN A 111 -6.81 -11.43 3.80
N GLN A 112 -6.08 -11.41 4.93
CA GLN A 112 -6.00 -12.47 5.94
C GLN A 112 -6.27 -11.89 7.33
N TYR A 113 -7.49 -11.42 7.56
CA TYR A 113 -7.90 -10.72 8.79
C TYR A 113 -8.93 -11.47 9.63
N GLN A 114 -9.09 -12.78 9.39
CA GLN A 114 -9.96 -13.64 10.21
C GLN A 114 -9.40 -13.76 11.63
N ILE A 115 -10.30 -13.90 12.61
CA ILE A 115 -9.91 -13.93 14.02
C ILE A 115 -8.94 -15.07 14.34
N GLU A 116 -9.07 -16.21 13.66
CA GLU A 116 -8.21 -17.39 13.79
C GLU A 116 -6.77 -17.05 13.39
N TYR A 117 -6.62 -16.36 12.23
CA TYR A 117 -5.32 -15.96 11.74
C TYR A 117 -4.65 -14.93 12.66
N ILE A 118 -5.40 -13.91 13.05
CA ILE A 118 -4.89 -12.84 13.93
C ILE A 118 -4.53 -13.37 15.32
N ALA A 119 -5.36 -14.24 15.90
CA ALA A 119 -5.06 -14.88 17.18
C ALA A 119 -3.76 -15.71 17.11
N ALA A 120 -3.56 -16.49 16.05
CA ALA A 120 -2.33 -17.24 15.82
C ALA A 120 -1.10 -16.34 15.72
N GLN A 121 -1.18 -15.20 15.00
CA GLN A 121 -0.12 -14.19 14.90
C GLN A 121 0.27 -13.60 16.27
N LEU A 122 -0.69 -13.49 17.17
CA LEU A 122 -0.48 -12.97 18.53
C LEU A 122 -0.02 -14.04 19.52
N GLY A 123 0.05 -15.32 19.10
CA GLY A 123 0.36 -16.44 19.98
C GLY A 123 -0.79 -16.77 20.95
N LEU A 124 -2.03 -16.45 20.58
CA LEU A 124 -3.22 -16.66 21.39
C LEU A 124 -4.19 -17.64 20.74
N SER A 125 -4.97 -18.33 21.55
CA SER A 125 -6.19 -18.99 21.07
C SER A 125 -7.29 -17.93 20.79
N VAL A 126 -8.22 -18.24 19.89
CA VAL A 126 -9.38 -17.37 19.61
C VAL A 126 -10.14 -17.03 20.89
N ARG A 127 -10.33 -18.01 21.78
CA ARG A 127 -11.02 -17.81 23.08
C ARG A 127 -10.28 -16.82 23.99
N GLN A 128 -8.94 -16.89 24.02
CA GLN A 128 -8.13 -15.92 24.81
C GLN A 128 -8.26 -14.51 24.25
N LEU A 129 -8.19 -14.35 22.93
CA LEU A 129 -8.38 -13.05 22.28
C LEU A 129 -9.78 -12.48 22.52
N GLN A 130 -10.82 -13.30 22.35
CA GLN A 130 -12.20 -12.88 22.62
C GLN A 130 -12.41 -12.46 24.07
N ARG A 131 -11.87 -13.24 25.03
CA ARG A 131 -11.96 -12.89 26.46
C ARG A 131 -11.26 -11.58 26.78
N HIS A 132 -10.07 -11.34 26.18
CA HIS A 132 -9.36 -10.07 26.34
C HIS A 132 -10.18 -8.89 25.81
N LEU A 133 -10.79 -9.02 24.63
CA LEU A 133 -11.64 -7.99 24.04
C LEU A 133 -12.92 -7.74 24.85
N GLN A 134 -13.53 -8.80 25.38
CA GLN A 134 -14.71 -8.68 26.27
C GLN A 134 -14.39 -7.91 27.56
N GLN A 135 -13.22 -8.07 28.13
CA GLN A 135 -12.75 -7.30 29.30
C GLN A 135 -12.65 -5.81 29.00
N GLN A 136 -12.49 -5.45 27.73
CA GLN A 136 -12.44 -4.08 27.24
C GLN A 136 -13.78 -3.58 26.69
N ASN A 137 -14.86 -4.35 26.88
CA ASN A 137 -16.20 -4.06 26.36
C ASN A 137 -16.20 -3.85 24.82
N THR A 138 -15.41 -4.63 24.08
CA THR A 138 -15.33 -4.56 22.63
C THR A 138 -15.28 -5.97 22.02
N THR A 139 -15.47 -6.03 20.71
CA THR A 139 -15.42 -7.26 19.93
C THR A 139 -14.30 -7.21 18.89
N PHE A 140 -13.90 -8.37 18.37
CA PHE A 140 -12.93 -8.43 17.27
C PHE A 140 -13.42 -7.69 16.03
N GLN A 141 -14.71 -7.79 15.72
CA GLN A 141 -15.31 -7.08 14.59
C GLN A 141 -15.22 -5.56 14.75
N GLU A 142 -15.51 -5.05 15.94
CA GLU A 142 -15.36 -3.62 16.22
C GLU A 142 -13.91 -3.15 16.07
N ARG A 143 -12.93 -3.95 16.50
CA ARG A 143 -11.51 -3.63 16.30
C ARG A 143 -11.14 -3.59 14.81
N VAL A 144 -11.63 -4.54 14.02
CA VAL A 144 -11.44 -4.53 12.56
C VAL A 144 -12.08 -3.28 11.93
N GLN A 145 -13.30 -2.90 12.39
CA GLN A 145 -13.97 -1.69 11.91
C GLN A 145 -13.20 -0.41 12.28
N GLN A 146 -12.61 -0.34 13.47
CA GLN A 146 -11.77 0.80 13.87
C GLN A 146 -10.55 0.96 12.96
N VAL A 147 -9.85 -0.15 12.65
CA VAL A 147 -8.70 -0.13 11.74
C VAL A 147 -9.14 0.24 10.31
N ARG A 148 -10.25 -0.31 9.83
CA ARG A 148 -10.83 0.07 8.53
C ARG A 148 -11.19 1.56 8.47
N PHE A 149 -11.76 2.10 9.52
CA PHE A 149 -12.09 3.53 9.59
C PHE A 149 -10.84 4.40 9.51
N MET A 150 -9.81 4.08 10.29
CA MET A 150 -8.52 4.78 10.27
C MET A 150 -7.90 4.78 8.86
N LEU A 151 -7.85 3.61 8.21
CA LEU A 151 -7.35 3.49 6.84
C LEU A 151 -8.23 4.22 5.83
N ALA A 152 -9.56 4.13 5.97
CA ALA A 152 -10.50 4.83 5.10
C ALA A 152 -10.28 6.34 5.11
N THR A 153 -10.12 6.93 6.29
CA THR A 153 -9.88 8.37 6.42
C THR A 153 -8.55 8.79 5.81
N GLU A 154 -7.54 7.93 5.86
CA GLU A 154 -6.26 8.19 5.21
C GLU A 154 -6.35 8.09 3.69
N TYR A 155 -6.95 7.02 3.16
CA TYR A 155 -7.12 6.83 1.71
C TYR A 155 -8.04 7.89 1.07
N LEU A 156 -9.04 8.40 1.80
CA LEU A 156 -9.93 9.44 1.30
C LEU A 156 -9.24 10.80 1.11
N LYS A 157 -8.08 11.03 1.71
CA LYS A 157 -7.27 12.25 1.47
C LYS A 157 -6.64 12.25 0.08
N ASP A 158 -6.41 11.08 -0.51
CA ASP A 158 -5.88 10.97 -1.86
C ASP A 158 -7.02 11.14 -2.90
N PRO A 159 -7.04 12.24 -3.69
CA PRO A 159 -8.06 12.47 -4.70
C PRO A 159 -7.99 11.50 -5.89
N HIS A 160 -6.86 10.83 -6.09
CA HIS A 160 -6.65 9.88 -7.18
C HIS A 160 -7.24 8.49 -6.89
N LEU A 161 -7.46 8.15 -5.62
CA LEU A 161 -8.08 6.88 -5.25
C LEU A 161 -9.60 6.96 -5.39
N SER A 162 -10.18 6.12 -6.23
CA SER A 162 -11.63 5.98 -6.36
C SER A 162 -12.23 5.31 -5.11
N LEU A 163 -13.51 5.55 -4.84
CA LEU A 163 -14.21 4.89 -3.72
C LEU A 163 -14.28 3.37 -3.90
N GLN A 164 -14.25 2.87 -5.13
CA GLN A 164 -14.20 1.45 -5.44
C GLN A 164 -12.85 0.85 -5.05
N GLU A 165 -11.76 1.50 -5.39
CA GLU A 165 -10.40 1.07 -4.99
C GLU A 165 -10.24 1.08 -3.47
N ILE A 166 -10.72 2.14 -2.80
CA ILE A 166 -10.71 2.21 -1.33
C ILE A 166 -11.51 1.05 -0.73
N ALA A 167 -12.68 0.72 -1.27
CA ALA A 167 -13.46 -0.42 -0.80
C ALA A 167 -12.67 -1.73 -0.90
N LEU A 168 -11.99 -1.97 -2.02
CA LEU A 168 -11.14 -3.15 -2.23
C LEU A 168 -9.96 -3.19 -1.26
N LEU A 169 -9.25 -2.06 -1.08
CA LEU A 169 -8.11 -1.95 -0.15
C LEU A 169 -8.53 -2.22 1.31
N LEU A 170 -9.77 -1.92 1.65
CA LEU A 170 -10.36 -2.18 2.97
C LEU A 170 -11.01 -3.57 3.08
N CYS A 171 -10.83 -4.43 2.06
CA CYS A 171 -11.42 -5.78 2.00
C CYS A 171 -12.95 -5.79 2.10
N TYR A 172 -13.62 -4.84 1.43
CA TYR A 172 -15.05 -4.93 1.18
C TYR A 172 -15.29 -5.60 -0.18
N SER A 173 -16.32 -6.43 -0.25
CA SER A 173 -16.71 -7.11 -1.50
C SER A 173 -17.25 -6.15 -2.57
N GLU A 174 -17.78 -5.00 -2.14
CA GLU A 174 -18.36 -3.99 -3.02
C GLU A 174 -18.29 -2.58 -2.41
N GLN A 175 -18.28 -1.57 -3.26
CA GLN A 175 -18.24 -0.16 -2.86
C GLN A 175 -19.44 0.23 -1.96
N SER A 176 -20.62 -0.31 -2.24
CA SER A 176 -21.84 -0.01 -1.49
C SER A 176 -21.74 -0.45 -0.03
N ALA A 177 -21.07 -1.58 0.24
CA ALA A 177 -20.82 -2.07 1.60
C ALA A 177 -19.89 -1.11 2.37
N PHE A 178 -18.82 -0.65 1.72
CA PHE A 178 -17.94 0.37 2.28
C PHE A 178 -18.68 1.67 2.59
N GLN A 179 -19.47 2.17 1.63
CA GLN A 179 -20.24 3.42 1.81
C GLN A 179 -21.21 3.34 2.99
N ARG A 180 -21.91 2.21 3.15
CA ARG A 180 -22.80 1.99 4.32
C ARG A 180 -22.03 1.99 5.63
N ALA A 181 -20.90 1.27 5.67
CA ALA A 181 -20.05 1.23 6.87
C ALA A 181 -19.51 2.61 7.23
N PHE A 182 -18.97 3.35 6.26
CA PHE A 182 -18.43 4.69 6.48
C PHE A 182 -19.50 5.68 6.97
N LYS A 183 -20.69 5.65 6.35
CA LYS A 183 -21.83 6.46 6.80
C LYS A 183 -22.30 6.09 8.22
N HIS A 184 -22.19 4.82 8.59
CA HIS A 184 -22.48 4.41 9.97
C HIS A 184 -21.50 5.02 10.97
N TRP A 185 -20.19 5.06 10.63
CA TRP A 185 -19.14 5.61 11.50
C TRP A 185 -19.21 7.14 11.63
N THR A 186 -19.41 7.84 10.52
CA THR A 186 -19.22 9.30 10.42
C THR A 186 -20.52 10.10 10.27
N LYS A 187 -21.64 9.41 10.00
CA LYS A 187 -22.94 10.00 9.60
C LYS A 187 -22.89 10.71 8.25
N GLN A 188 -21.78 10.66 7.54
CA GLN A 188 -21.55 11.25 6.23
C GLN A 188 -21.17 10.17 5.20
N THR A 189 -21.37 10.45 3.91
CA THR A 189 -20.86 9.59 2.86
C THR A 189 -19.34 9.79 2.71
N PRO A 190 -18.58 8.78 2.20
CA PRO A 190 -17.16 8.94 1.91
C PRO A 190 -16.86 10.13 1.01
N GLN A 191 -17.71 10.39 -0.01
CA GLN A 191 -17.54 11.52 -0.91
C GLN A 191 -17.72 12.86 -0.19
N GLN A 192 -18.76 13.01 0.62
CA GLN A 192 -18.98 14.23 1.42
C GLN A 192 -17.81 14.51 2.35
N TRP A 193 -17.26 13.46 2.95
CA TRP A 193 -16.10 13.57 3.83
C TRP A 193 -14.85 14.02 3.07
N ARG A 194 -14.60 13.44 1.91
CA ARG A 194 -13.48 13.82 1.01
C ARG A 194 -13.60 15.28 0.59
N ASP A 195 -14.77 15.71 0.13
CA ASP A 195 -15.01 17.07 -0.34
C ASP A 195 -14.77 18.11 0.76
N GLN A 196 -15.16 17.79 2.01
CA GLN A 196 -14.90 18.66 3.16
C GLN A 196 -13.42 18.74 3.52
N PHE A 197 -12.66 17.66 3.31
CA PHE A 197 -11.22 17.62 3.60
C PHE A 197 -10.46 18.44 2.55
N LEU A 198 -10.71 18.22 1.27
CA LEU A 198 -10.02 18.89 0.15
C LEU A 198 -10.38 20.38 0.03
N ASN A 199 -11.57 20.80 0.49
CA ASN A 199 -11.96 22.22 0.48
C ASN A 199 -11.42 23.03 1.68
N LYS A 200 -10.66 22.41 2.59
CA LYS A 200 -10.04 23.06 3.75
C LYS A 200 -8.56 23.40 3.56
N GLU A 201 -7.95 22.90 2.49
CA GLU A 201 -6.61 23.26 2.02
C GLU A 201 -6.68 24.34 0.94
#